data_5f94a3835545476974afcb0e7ce4f15b
#
_entry.id   5f94a3835545476974afcb0e7ce4f15b
#
_cell.length_a   1.000
_cell.length_b   1.000
_cell.length_c   1.000
_cell.angle_alpha   90.00
_cell.angle_beta   90.00
_cell.angle_gamma   90.00
#
_symmetry.space_group_name_H-M   'P 1'
#
loop_
_entity.id
_entity.type
_entity.pdbx_description
1 polymer ?
#
loop_
_entity_poly.entity_id
_entity_poly.type
_entity_poly.pdbx_seq_one_letter_code
_entity_poly.pdbx_strand_id
1 'polypeptide(L)'
;DVYKRQIHRYKLGGMNIVLDICSGSVHLVDEVAYDMIGLFETESREAITAAMLEKYGDREDVTEADINECYEQIEELRDAGKLFTPDTFEPMAGALKAKSANVVKALCLHVAHTCNLNCSYCFASQGRYCGDRALMSFEVGKRAMDFLIENSGTRRNLEVDFFGGEPLMNFDMVKKLVAYCREQEKIHNKNFRFTMTTNGVLIDDDVIDFCNKECHNVVLSLDGRKEVHDRFRKDYAGHGSYDAIVPKFQEFVKKRGDKNYYMRGTYTHYNTDFTNDIFHM
;
A
#
# COMPACT_ATOMS: atom_id res chain seq x y z
N ASP A 1 -26.18 6.29 2.83
CA ASP A 1 -25.46 6.20 1.55
C ASP A 1 -24.11 6.93 1.61
N VAL A 2 -23.13 6.27 2.25
CA VAL A 2 -21.75 6.78 2.39
C VAL A 2 -21.10 6.96 1.01
N TYR A 3 -21.51 6.21 0.00
CA TYR A 3 -20.95 6.22 -1.36
C TYR A 3 -21.45 7.37 -2.26
N LYS A 4 -22.38 8.20 -1.81
CA LYS A 4 -22.88 9.35 -2.59
C LYS A 4 -22.32 10.70 -2.18
N ARG A 5 -21.55 10.76 -1.08
CA ARG A 5 -20.90 12.01 -0.67
C ARG A 5 -19.59 12.15 -1.41
N GLN A 6 -19.51 13.10 -2.30
CA GLN A 6 -18.29 13.44 -3.05
C GLN A 6 -17.24 14.10 -2.14
N ILE A 7 -17.68 14.72 -1.05
CA ILE A 7 -16.82 15.41 -0.09
C ILE A 7 -16.72 14.61 1.21
N HIS A 8 -15.50 14.25 1.60
CA HIS A 8 -15.19 13.67 2.90
C HIS A 8 -14.57 14.71 3.81
N ARG A 9 -15.20 14.92 4.97
CA ARG A 9 -14.69 15.81 6.01
C ARG A 9 -14.33 15.01 7.25
N TYR A 10 -13.14 15.23 7.78
CA TYR A 10 -12.69 14.59 9.01
C TYR A 10 -11.65 15.44 9.75
N LYS A 11 -11.49 15.18 11.05
CA LYS A 11 -10.50 15.85 11.89
C LYS A 11 -9.41 14.84 12.28
N LEU A 12 -8.15 15.21 12.08
CA LEU A 12 -7.00 14.38 12.40
C LEU A 12 -5.84 15.22 12.90
N GLY A 13 -5.27 14.89 14.06
CA GLY A 13 -4.11 15.59 14.61
C GLY A 13 -4.33 17.09 14.84
N GLY A 14 -5.55 17.51 15.19
CA GLY A 14 -5.91 18.93 15.38
C GLY A 14 -6.17 19.69 14.06
N MET A 15 -6.15 19.02 12.93
CA MET A 15 -6.40 19.58 11.61
C MET A 15 -7.80 19.25 11.11
N ASN A 16 -8.47 20.21 10.48
CA ASN A 16 -9.72 19.98 9.75
C ASN A 16 -9.40 19.72 8.28
N ILE A 17 -9.67 18.51 7.82
CA ILE A 17 -9.31 18.05 6.48
C ILE A 17 -10.57 17.83 5.67
N VAL A 18 -10.56 18.32 4.44
CA VAL A 18 -11.62 18.16 3.44
C VAL A 18 -11.03 17.52 2.19
N LEU A 19 -11.55 16.36 1.79
CA LEU A 19 -11.15 15.62 0.60
C LEU A 19 -12.29 15.65 -0.42
N ASP A 20 -12.04 16.18 -1.60
CA ASP A 20 -12.89 15.99 -2.78
C ASP A 20 -12.43 14.75 -3.54
N ILE A 21 -13.26 13.70 -3.54
CA ILE A 21 -12.90 12.40 -4.13
C ILE A 21 -12.74 12.51 -5.65
N CYS A 22 -13.58 13.31 -6.29
CA CYS A 22 -13.64 13.35 -7.76
C CYS A 22 -12.48 14.13 -8.37
N SER A 23 -12.04 15.22 -7.75
CA SER A 23 -10.82 15.94 -8.16
C SER A 23 -9.54 15.37 -7.54
N GLY A 24 -9.65 14.65 -6.41
CA GLY A 24 -8.51 14.21 -5.59
C GLY A 24 -7.88 15.35 -4.77
N SER A 25 -8.52 16.53 -4.72
CA SER A 25 -8.02 17.68 -3.96
C SER A 25 -8.18 17.46 -2.46
N VAL A 26 -7.16 17.84 -1.68
CA VAL A 26 -7.16 17.81 -0.22
C VAL A 26 -6.95 19.22 0.28
N HIS A 27 -7.88 19.71 1.11
CA HIS A 27 -7.85 21.04 1.69
C HIS A 27 -7.67 20.95 3.19
N LEU A 28 -6.78 21.80 3.73
CA LEU A 28 -6.67 22.06 5.15
C LEU A 28 -7.42 23.38 5.41
N VAL A 29 -8.43 23.33 6.27
CA VAL A 29 -9.34 24.47 6.48
C VAL A 29 -9.50 24.78 7.97
N ASP A 30 -9.93 25.99 8.28
CA ASP A 30 -10.32 26.36 9.62
C ASP A 30 -11.68 25.76 10.03
N GLU A 31 -12.17 26.07 11.24
CA GLU A 31 -13.43 25.50 11.73
C GLU A 31 -14.64 26.08 11.01
N VAL A 32 -14.61 27.37 10.64
CA VAL A 32 -15.71 28.04 9.96
C VAL A 32 -15.90 27.44 8.56
N ALA A 33 -14.84 27.36 7.78
CA ALA A 33 -14.85 26.74 6.46
C ALA A 33 -15.23 25.25 6.51
N TYR A 34 -14.73 24.52 7.53
CA TYR A 34 -15.07 23.12 7.72
C TYR A 34 -16.56 22.89 7.92
N ASP A 35 -17.21 23.71 8.76
CA ASP A 35 -18.65 23.56 9.00
C ASP A 35 -19.47 24.10 7.82
N MET A 36 -19.06 25.21 7.22
CA MET A 36 -19.68 25.80 6.05
C MET A 36 -19.72 24.85 4.87
N ILE A 37 -18.63 24.16 4.55
CA ILE A 37 -18.54 23.15 3.51
C ILE A 37 -19.56 22.03 3.75
N GLY A 38 -19.89 21.73 5.00
CA GLY A 38 -20.89 20.71 5.34
C GLY A 38 -22.32 21.06 4.99
N LEU A 39 -22.62 22.32 4.85
CA LEU A 39 -23.96 22.84 4.54
C LEU A 39 -24.07 23.31 3.09
N PHE A 40 -22.95 23.46 2.40
CA PHE A 40 -22.84 24.20 1.13
C PHE A 40 -23.73 23.64 0.00
N GLU A 41 -23.95 22.32 -0.05
CA GLU A 41 -24.79 21.69 -1.08
C GLU A 41 -26.27 21.60 -0.70
N THR A 42 -26.63 21.84 0.56
CA THR A 42 -27.98 21.59 1.09
C THR A 42 -28.72 22.83 1.50
N GLU A 43 -28.00 23.92 1.82
CA GLU A 43 -28.57 25.12 2.36
C GLU A 43 -28.30 26.33 1.44
N SER A 44 -29.15 27.39 1.59
CA SER A 44 -28.90 28.65 0.88
C SER A 44 -27.76 29.45 1.53
N ARG A 45 -27.16 30.39 0.77
CA ARG A 45 -26.11 31.27 1.29
C ARG A 45 -26.56 32.02 2.55
N GLU A 46 -27.81 32.52 2.58
CA GLU A 46 -28.38 33.23 3.71
C GLU A 46 -28.51 32.32 4.94
N ALA A 47 -28.95 31.07 4.74
CA ALA A 47 -29.07 30.08 5.82
C ALA A 47 -27.70 29.69 6.38
N ILE A 48 -26.71 29.50 5.52
CA ILE A 48 -25.32 29.19 5.90
C ILE A 48 -24.72 30.36 6.69
N THR A 49 -24.86 31.60 6.19
CA THR A 49 -24.35 32.80 6.88
C THR A 49 -24.98 32.93 8.26
N ALA A 50 -26.31 32.75 8.37
CA ALA A 50 -27.00 32.82 9.66
C ALA A 50 -26.52 31.73 10.64
N ALA A 51 -26.36 30.48 10.16
CA ALA A 51 -25.87 29.37 10.97
C ALA A 51 -24.41 29.59 11.44
N MET A 52 -23.55 30.19 10.60
CA MET A 52 -22.17 30.51 10.99
C MET A 52 -22.12 31.67 11.99
N LEU A 53 -22.95 32.70 11.82
CA LEU A 53 -23.07 33.79 12.78
C LEU A 53 -23.59 33.29 14.13
N GLU A 54 -24.61 32.45 14.15
CA GLU A 54 -25.12 31.83 15.39
C GLU A 54 -24.03 31.03 16.12
N LYS A 55 -23.21 30.30 15.38
CA LYS A 55 -22.19 29.40 15.96
C LYS A 55 -20.89 30.10 16.34
N TYR A 56 -20.47 31.09 15.57
CA TYR A 56 -19.14 31.71 15.69
C TYR A 56 -19.17 33.22 15.94
N GLY A 57 -20.36 33.88 15.91
CA GLY A 57 -20.48 35.33 16.04
C GLY A 57 -20.04 35.91 17.37
N ASP A 58 -19.92 35.10 18.43
CA ASP A 58 -19.37 35.49 19.72
C ASP A 58 -17.83 35.55 19.76
N ARG A 59 -17.16 35.09 18.71
CA ARG A 59 -15.70 35.11 18.57
C ARG A 59 -15.25 36.48 18.10
N GLU A 60 -14.24 37.05 18.78
CA GLU A 60 -13.66 38.35 18.39
C GLU A 60 -12.98 38.36 17.02
N ASP A 61 -12.55 37.18 16.55
CA ASP A 61 -11.83 36.99 15.31
C ASP A 61 -12.71 36.52 14.13
N VAL A 62 -14.06 36.53 14.27
CA VAL A 62 -15.00 36.14 13.22
C VAL A 62 -16.09 37.18 13.05
N THR A 63 -16.09 37.83 11.91
CA THR A 63 -17.13 38.83 11.55
C THR A 63 -18.03 38.26 10.42
N GLU A 64 -19.17 38.92 10.18
CA GLU A 64 -20.02 38.58 9.03
C GLU A 64 -19.27 38.74 7.69
N ALA A 65 -18.34 39.71 7.62
CA ALA A 65 -17.50 39.90 6.45
C ALA A 65 -16.58 38.70 6.21
N ASP A 66 -15.95 38.14 7.26
CA ASP A 66 -15.09 36.96 7.17
C ASP A 66 -15.88 35.71 6.76
N ILE A 67 -17.12 35.57 7.25
CA ILE A 67 -18.01 34.46 6.83
C ILE A 67 -18.38 34.58 5.35
N ASN A 68 -18.66 35.77 4.85
CA ASN A 68 -18.96 36.00 3.44
C ASN A 68 -17.75 35.78 2.56
N GLU A 69 -16.55 36.22 2.98
CA GLU A 69 -15.29 35.94 2.26
C GLU A 69 -15.00 34.44 2.18
N CYS A 70 -15.19 33.73 3.30
CA CYS A 70 -15.05 32.26 3.34
C CYS A 70 -16.01 31.57 2.36
N TYR A 71 -17.26 32.02 2.28
CA TYR A 71 -18.24 31.51 1.33
C TYR A 71 -17.76 31.70 -0.12
N GLU A 72 -17.26 32.88 -0.45
CA GLU A 72 -16.73 33.21 -1.79
C GLU A 72 -15.51 32.35 -2.15
N GLN A 73 -14.60 32.11 -1.20
CA GLN A 73 -13.45 31.21 -1.39
C GLN A 73 -13.88 29.77 -1.66
N ILE A 74 -14.95 29.29 -1.02
CA ILE A 74 -15.52 27.96 -1.28
C ILE A 74 -16.11 27.91 -2.69
N GLU A 75 -16.81 28.97 -3.13
CA GLU A 75 -17.31 29.07 -4.51
C GLU A 75 -16.16 29.08 -5.54
N GLU A 76 -15.08 29.80 -5.29
CA GLU A 76 -13.90 29.80 -6.15
C GLU A 76 -13.29 28.42 -6.27
N LEU A 77 -13.19 27.64 -5.18
CA LEU A 77 -12.70 26.27 -5.21
C LEU A 77 -13.64 25.35 -6.01
N ARG A 78 -14.95 25.53 -5.88
CA ARG A 78 -15.95 24.80 -6.67
C ARG A 78 -15.81 25.11 -8.14
N ASP A 79 -15.74 26.38 -8.51
CA ASP A 79 -15.66 26.83 -9.89
C ASP A 79 -14.32 26.45 -10.54
N ALA A 80 -13.26 26.34 -9.75
CA ALA A 80 -11.96 25.83 -10.17
C ALA A 80 -11.91 24.28 -10.29
N GLY A 81 -13.03 23.56 -9.99
CA GLY A 81 -13.08 22.11 -10.03
C GLY A 81 -12.21 21.43 -8.99
N LYS A 82 -12.04 22.04 -7.82
CA LYS A 82 -11.24 21.51 -6.69
C LYS A 82 -12.08 21.16 -5.47
N LEU A 83 -13.36 21.54 -5.48
CA LEU A 83 -14.32 21.22 -4.43
C LEU A 83 -15.69 21.01 -5.07
N PHE A 84 -16.49 20.06 -4.57
CA PHE A 84 -17.79 19.68 -5.12
C PHE A 84 -17.72 19.31 -6.61
N THR A 85 -16.63 18.66 -7.03
CA THR A 85 -16.37 18.31 -8.43
C THR A 85 -17.33 17.19 -8.88
N PRO A 86 -18.00 17.33 -10.03
CA PRO A 86 -18.89 16.27 -10.54
C PRO A 86 -18.14 14.96 -10.78
N ASP A 87 -18.81 13.82 -10.51
CA ASP A 87 -18.25 12.50 -10.84
C ASP A 87 -18.27 12.26 -12.36
N THR A 88 -17.12 12.47 -12.99
CA THR A 88 -16.91 12.19 -14.42
C THR A 88 -16.56 10.73 -14.70
N PHE A 89 -16.29 9.92 -13.68
CA PHE A 89 -15.92 8.50 -13.83
C PHE A 89 -17.13 7.55 -13.82
N GLU A 90 -18.26 7.94 -13.22
CA GLU A 90 -19.46 7.11 -13.17
C GLU A 90 -19.90 6.61 -14.57
N PRO A 91 -19.96 7.45 -15.62
CA PRO A 91 -20.31 6.99 -16.96
C PRO A 91 -19.31 6.01 -17.57
N MET A 92 -18.04 6.06 -17.11
CA MET A 92 -16.97 5.19 -17.59
C MET A 92 -16.86 3.87 -16.84
N ALA A 93 -17.53 3.72 -15.68
CA ALA A 93 -17.41 2.55 -14.81
C ALA A 93 -17.76 1.24 -15.54
N GLY A 94 -18.79 1.24 -16.38
CA GLY A 94 -19.16 0.08 -17.20
C GLY A 94 -18.09 -0.34 -18.20
N ALA A 95 -17.48 0.62 -18.87
CA ALA A 95 -16.40 0.38 -19.84
C ALA A 95 -15.11 -0.09 -19.16
N LEU A 96 -14.77 0.46 -17.99
CA LEU A 96 -13.63 0.02 -17.17
C LEU A 96 -13.82 -1.40 -16.66
N LYS A 97 -15.03 -1.73 -16.17
CA LYS A 97 -15.39 -3.09 -15.74
C LYS A 97 -15.29 -4.09 -16.89
N ALA A 98 -15.77 -3.73 -18.07
CA ALA A 98 -15.67 -4.60 -19.26
C ALA A 98 -14.20 -4.83 -19.70
N LYS A 99 -13.34 -3.79 -19.61
CA LYS A 99 -11.91 -3.91 -19.96
C LYS A 99 -11.10 -4.71 -18.93
N SER A 100 -11.49 -4.70 -17.67
CA SER A 100 -10.81 -5.44 -16.60
C SER A 100 -11.40 -6.84 -16.35
N ALA A 101 -12.58 -7.13 -16.90
CA ALA A 101 -13.23 -8.42 -16.73
C ALA A 101 -12.39 -9.53 -17.38
N ASN A 102 -12.15 -10.59 -16.60
CA ASN A 102 -11.50 -11.83 -17.05
C ASN A 102 -10.03 -11.71 -17.50
N VAL A 103 -9.32 -10.66 -17.09
CA VAL A 103 -7.89 -10.52 -17.38
C VAL A 103 -7.08 -10.57 -16.10
N VAL A 104 -6.28 -11.62 -15.93
CA VAL A 104 -5.36 -11.76 -14.79
C VAL A 104 -4.12 -10.91 -15.05
N LYS A 105 -3.77 -10.07 -14.09
CA LYS A 105 -2.60 -9.18 -14.15
C LYS A 105 -1.43 -9.71 -13.33
N ALA A 106 -1.75 -10.28 -12.17
CA ALA A 106 -0.75 -10.58 -11.14
C ALA A 106 -1.07 -11.90 -10.42
N LEU A 107 -0.04 -12.55 -9.91
CA LEU A 107 -0.14 -13.66 -8.98
C LEU A 107 0.72 -13.39 -7.74
N CYS A 108 0.17 -13.68 -6.57
CA CYS A 108 0.94 -13.83 -5.34
C CYS A 108 1.16 -15.32 -5.11
N LEU A 109 2.40 -15.77 -5.22
CA LEU A 109 2.76 -17.18 -5.07
C LEU A 109 3.31 -17.46 -3.68
N HIS A 110 2.60 -18.24 -2.90
CA HIS A 110 3.09 -18.75 -1.63
C HIS A 110 4.05 -19.94 -1.89
N VAL A 111 5.29 -19.61 -2.26
CA VAL A 111 6.29 -20.60 -2.66
C VAL A 111 6.79 -21.46 -1.50
N ALA A 112 6.60 -21.01 -0.25
CA ALA A 112 6.95 -21.75 0.95
C ALA A 112 5.84 -21.64 2.01
N HIS A 113 5.22 -22.75 2.37
CA HIS A 113 4.33 -22.89 3.52
C HIS A 113 5.14 -23.24 4.77
N THR A 114 6.25 -22.55 4.96
CA THR A 114 7.12 -22.65 6.14
C THR A 114 7.92 -21.35 6.29
N CYS A 115 8.39 -21.07 7.51
CA CYS A 115 9.19 -19.91 7.80
C CYS A 115 10.28 -20.28 8.81
N ASN A 116 11.43 -19.62 8.73
CA ASN A 116 12.53 -19.73 9.67
C ASN A 116 12.38 -18.80 10.89
N LEU A 117 11.34 -17.92 10.90
CA LEU A 117 10.96 -17.10 12.04
C LEU A 117 9.61 -17.53 12.60
N ASN A 118 9.41 -17.22 13.91
CA ASN A 118 8.20 -17.50 14.67
C ASN A 118 7.56 -16.19 15.15
N CYS A 119 7.26 -15.29 14.21
CA CYS A 119 6.69 -13.97 14.52
C CYS A 119 5.33 -14.12 15.21
N SER A 120 5.13 -13.47 16.37
CA SER A 120 3.93 -13.65 17.20
C SER A 120 2.66 -13.04 16.56
N TYR A 121 2.77 -12.05 15.69
CA TYR A 121 1.64 -11.47 14.97
C TYR A 121 1.38 -12.12 13.59
N CYS A 122 2.07 -13.20 13.24
CA CYS A 122 2.02 -13.75 11.90
C CYS A 122 0.62 -14.24 11.51
N PHE A 123 -0.04 -13.56 10.59
CA PHE A 123 -1.36 -13.96 10.07
C PHE A 123 -1.33 -15.30 9.32
N ALA A 124 -0.16 -15.69 8.83
CA ALA A 124 0.07 -16.92 8.07
C ALA A 124 0.42 -18.12 8.96
N SER A 125 0.22 -18.04 10.29
CA SER A 125 0.59 -19.13 11.24
C SER A 125 2.02 -19.62 11.02
N GLN A 126 2.97 -18.68 11.02
CA GLN A 126 4.40 -18.91 10.72
C GLN A 126 4.62 -19.60 9.35
N GLY A 127 3.83 -19.18 8.38
CA GLY A 127 3.89 -19.64 7.00
C GLY A 127 3.04 -20.88 6.68
N ARG A 128 2.42 -21.51 7.67
CA ARG A 128 1.61 -22.74 7.43
C ARG A 128 0.23 -22.45 6.85
N TYR A 129 -0.30 -21.25 7.00
CA TYR A 129 -1.65 -20.86 6.55
C TYR A 129 -2.74 -21.82 7.05
N CYS A 130 -2.63 -22.26 8.29
CA CYS A 130 -3.49 -23.26 8.94
C CYS A 130 -3.44 -24.67 8.29
N GLY A 131 -2.42 -24.95 7.46
CA GLY A 131 -2.17 -26.25 6.83
C GLY A 131 -0.83 -26.84 7.22
N ASP A 132 -0.37 -27.81 6.45
CA ASP A 132 0.92 -28.47 6.61
C ASP A 132 2.08 -27.60 6.12
N ARG A 133 3.27 -27.82 6.69
CA ARG A 133 4.50 -27.22 6.18
C ARG A 133 4.88 -27.89 4.86
N ALA A 134 5.03 -27.10 3.81
CA ALA A 134 5.36 -27.56 2.49
C ALA A 134 6.15 -26.53 1.71
N LEU A 135 6.88 -26.97 0.70
CA LEU A 135 7.50 -26.13 -0.32
C LEU A 135 6.80 -26.40 -1.66
N MET A 136 6.55 -25.33 -2.41
CA MET A 136 5.96 -25.43 -3.74
C MET A 136 6.90 -26.19 -4.67
N SER A 137 6.39 -27.18 -5.40
CA SER A 137 7.17 -27.84 -6.45
C SER A 137 7.30 -26.95 -7.69
N PHE A 138 8.30 -27.23 -8.53
CA PHE A 138 8.48 -26.52 -9.79
C PHE A 138 7.27 -26.69 -10.70
N GLU A 139 6.67 -27.88 -10.76
CA GLU A 139 5.51 -28.20 -11.60
C GLU A 139 4.30 -27.36 -11.22
N VAL A 140 4.04 -27.17 -9.92
CA VAL A 140 2.96 -26.30 -9.43
C VAL A 140 3.24 -24.84 -9.79
N GLY A 141 4.46 -24.36 -9.53
CA GLY A 141 4.87 -23.01 -9.91
C GLY A 141 4.76 -22.77 -11.42
N LYS A 142 5.25 -23.72 -12.23
CA LYS A 142 5.14 -23.67 -13.68
C LYS A 142 3.68 -23.57 -14.13
N ARG A 143 2.79 -24.42 -13.60
CA ARG A 143 1.36 -24.39 -13.95
C ARG A 143 0.71 -23.05 -13.57
N ALA A 144 1.12 -22.44 -12.46
CA ALA A 144 0.65 -21.11 -12.08
C ALA A 144 1.09 -20.03 -13.09
N MET A 145 2.33 -20.11 -13.61
CA MET A 145 2.80 -19.19 -14.65
C MET A 145 2.06 -19.39 -15.97
N ASP A 146 1.86 -20.64 -16.38
CA ASP A 146 1.07 -20.97 -17.57
C ASP A 146 -0.36 -20.39 -17.45
N PHE A 147 -1.00 -20.57 -16.29
CA PHE A 147 -2.30 -19.99 -16.00
C PHE A 147 -2.29 -18.46 -16.14
N LEU A 148 -1.27 -17.78 -15.59
CA LEU A 148 -1.15 -16.33 -15.70
C LEU A 148 -1.02 -15.88 -17.16
N ILE A 149 -0.22 -16.58 -17.96
CA ILE A 149 -0.05 -16.30 -19.39
C ILE A 149 -1.37 -16.51 -20.13
N GLU A 150 -2.00 -17.68 -19.95
CA GLU A 150 -3.25 -18.07 -20.62
C GLU A 150 -4.40 -17.08 -20.34
N ASN A 151 -4.46 -16.55 -19.11
CA ASN A 151 -5.55 -15.70 -18.65
C ASN A 151 -5.23 -14.18 -18.65
N SER A 152 -4.08 -13.77 -19.17
CA SER A 152 -3.67 -12.36 -19.20
C SER A 152 -4.09 -11.61 -20.48
N GLY A 153 -4.72 -12.29 -21.43
CA GLY A 153 -5.15 -11.70 -22.70
C GLY A 153 -4.01 -10.97 -23.42
N THR A 154 -4.26 -9.77 -23.90
CA THR A 154 -3.27 -8.92 -24.58
C THR A 154 -2.33 -8.17 -23.63
N ARG A 155 -2.49 -8.31 -22.30
CA ARG A 155 -1.64 -7.65 -21.30
C ARG A 155 -0.21 -8.18 -21.40
N ARG A 156 0.74 -7.27 -21.67
CA ARG A 156 2.15 -7.59 -21.80
C ARG A 156 2.84 -7.68 -20.43
N ASN A 157 2.63 -6.68 -19.56
CA ASN A 157 3.28 -6.63 -18.25
C ASN A 157 2.49 -7.45 -17.24
N LEU A 158 3.11 -8.48 -16.67
CA LEU A 158 2.57 -9.39 -15.67
C LEU A 158 3.38 -9.28 -14.40
N GLU A 159 2.74 -9.38 -13.24
CA GLU A 159 3.38 -9.22 -11.94
C GLU A 159 3.32 -10.55 -11.19
N VAL A 160 4.43 -10.94 -10.59
CA VAL A 160 4.53 -12.15 -9.77
C VAL A 160 5.23 -11.81 -8.47
N ASP A 161 4.53 -12.04 -7.38
CA ASP A 161 5.02 -11.79 -6.03
C ASP A 161 5.40 -13.13 -5.38
N PHE A 162 6.68 -13.33 -5.10
CA PHE A 162 7.15 -14.48 -4.34
C PHE A 162 6.97 -14.20 -2.86
N PHE A 163 6.07 -14.93 -2.27
CA PHE A 163 5.58 -14.76 -0.92
C PHE A 163 5.47 -16.10 -0.19
N GLY A 164 4.81 -16.11 0.98
CA GLY A 164 4.53 -17.30 1.76
C GLY A 164 4.93 -17.08 3.22
N GLY A 165 5.53 -18.09 3.84
CA GLY A 165 6.20 -17.95 5.13
C GLY A 165 7.51 -17.17 4.94
N GLU A 166 8.53 -17.84 4.38
CA GLU A 166 9.76 -17.20 3.89
C GLU A 166 10.12 -17.77 2.51
N PRO A 167 10.00 -17.00 1.44
CA PRO A 167 10.22 -17.51 0.08
C PRO A 167 11.65 -17.96 -0.18
N LEU A 168 12.66 -17.39 0.50
CA LEU A 168 14.06 -17.81 0.36
C LEU A 168 14.31 -19.22 0.88
N MET A 169 13.39 -19.82 1.64
CA MET A 169 13.45 -21.26 1.97
C MET A 169 13.23 -22.17 0.75
N ASN A 170 12.69 -21.64 -0.34
CA ASN A 170 12.49 -22.35 -1.60
C ASN A 170 13.20 -21.64 -2.77
N PHE A 171 14.34 -21.06 -2.49
CA PHE A 171 15.02 -20.14 -3.42
C PHE A 171 15.46 -20.81 -4.72
N ASP A 172 15.93 -22.06 -4.69
CA ASP A 172 16.31 -22.78 -5.88
C ASP A 172 15.14 -23.04 -6.84
N MET A 173 13.95 -23.30 -6.29
CA MET A 173 12.74 -23.40 -7.09
C MET A 173 12.37 -22.05 -7.70
N VAL A 174 12.48 -20.95 -6.93
CA VAL A 174 12.23 -19.59 -7.44
C VAL A 174 13.17 -19.26 -8.60
N LYS A 175 14.47 -19.56 -8.48
CA LYS A 175 15.45 -19.37 -9.59
C LYS A 175 15.04 -20.11 -10.84
N LYS A 176 14.64 -21.38 -10.72
CA LYS A 176 14.17 -22.21 -11.85
C LYS A 176 12.90 -21.65 -12.48
N LEU A 177 11.95 -21.17 -11.65
CA LEU A 177 10.69 -20.62 -12.12
C LEU A 177 10.90 -19.30 -12.86
N VAL A 178 11.77 -18.42 -12.36
CA VAL A 178 12.14 -17.17 -13.04
C VAL A 178 12.80 -17.46 -14.39
N ALA A 179 13.74 -18.42 -14.45
CA ALA A 179 14.36 -18.82 -15.71
C ALA A 179 13.31 -19.30 -16.73
N TYR A 180 12.39 -20.15 -16.31
CA TYR A 180 11.24 -20.58 -17.14
C TYR A 180 10.42 -19.37 -17.65
N CYS A 181 10.08 -18.42 -16.77
CA CYS A 181 9.33 -17.22 -17.16
C CYS A 181 10.07 -16.39 -18.22
N ARG A 182 11.40 -16.23 -18.09
CA ARG A 182 12.22 -15.50 -19.08
C ARG A 182 12.21 -16.14 -20.47
N GLU A 183 12.08 -17.46 -20.54
CA GLU A 183 11.86 -18.18 -21.80
C GLU A 183 10.46 -17.93 -22.36
N GLN A 184 9.44 -18.00 -21.51
CA GLN A 184 8.04 -17.79 -21.91
C GLN A 184 7.75 -16.34 -22.35
N GLU A 185 8.48 -15.34 -21.83
CA GLU A 185 8.38 -13.96 -22.27
C GLU A 185 8.56 -13.79 -23.78
N LYS A 186 9.53 -14.52 -24.34
CA LYS A 186 9.85 -14.46 -25.76
C LYS A 186 8.77 -15.13 -26.63
N ILE A 187 8.20 -16.24 -26.13
CA ILE A 187 7.20 -17.04 -26.84
C ILE A 187 5.85 -16.32 -26.88
N HIS A 188 5.46 -15.71 -25.76
CA HIS A 188 4.11 -15.16 -25.55
C HIS A 188 4.07 -13.63 -25.60
N ASN A 189 5.17 -12.94 -25.92
CA ASN A 189 5.29 -11.47 -25.89
C ASN A 189 4.84 -10.90 -24.55
N LYS A 190 5.29 -11.49 -23.44
CA LYS A 190 5.03 -11.05 -22.08
C LYS A 190 6.28 -10.39 -21.48
N ASN A 191 6.11 -9.74 -20.34
CA ASN A 191 7.18 -9.15 -19.54
C ASN A 191 6.82 -9.35 -18.06
N PHE A 192 7.53 -10.26 -17.39
CA PHE A 192 7.30 -10.55 -15.98
C PHE A 192 8.08 -9.58 -15.08
N ARG A 193 7.39 -8.99 -14.11
CA ARG A 193 7.94 -8.18 -13.04
C ARG A 193 7.86 -8.97 -11.75
N PHE A 194 9.01 -9.41 -11.26
CA PHE A 194 9.06 -10.17 -10.02
C PHE A 194 9.24 -9.26 -8.82
N THR A 195 8.51 -9.55 -7.74
CA THR A 195 8.71 -9.01 -6.41
C THR A 195 9.11 -10.15 -5.48
N MET A 196 10.06 -9.88 -4.59
CA MET A 196 10.48 -10.81 -3.52
C MET A 196 10.19 -10.14 -2.18
N THR A 197 9.39 -10.80 -1.32
CA THR A 197 9.16 -10.34 0.05
C THR A 197 9.88 -11.27 1.02
N THR A 198 10.85 -10.75 1.78
CA THR A 198 11.66 -11.58 2.67
C THR A 198 11.82 -11.00 4.07
N ASN A 199 11.99 -11.88 5.06
CA ASN A 199 12.36 -11.51 6.42
C ASN A 199 13.89 -11.24 6.58
N GLY A 200 14.67 -11.48 5.56
CA GLY A 200 16.08 -11.13 5.47
C GLY A 200 17.07 -12.12 6.09
N VAL A 201 16.64 -13.08 6.89
CA VAL A 201 17.54 -14.01 7.58
C VAL A 201 18.43 -14.80 6.62
N LEU A 202 17.87 -15.20 5.47
CA LEU A 202 18.57 -16.00 4.46
C LEU A 202 19.22 -15.18 3.34
N ILE A 203 19.24 -13.86 3.44
CA ILE A 203 19.95 -13.02 2.46
C ILE A 203 21.47 -13.31 2.55
N ASP A 204 22.06 -13.57 1.40
CA ASP A 204 23.47 -13.70 1.11
C ASP A 204 23.80 -13.05 -0.24
N ASP A 205 25.04 -13.17 -0.70
CA ASP A 205 25.47 -12.57 -1.97
C ASP A 205 24.73 -13.15 -3.18
N ASP A 206 24.40 -14.47 -3.21
CA ASP A 206 23.64 -15.10 -4.31
C ASP A 206 22.21 -14.51 -4.39
N VAL A 207 21.56 -14.34 -3.23
CA VAL A 207 20.24 -13.70 -3.15
C VAL A 207 20.29 -12.25 -3.62
N ILE A 208 21.32 -11.49 -3.20
CA ILE A 208 21.46 -10.08 -3.59
C ILE A 208 21.65 -9.97 -5.11
N ASP A 209 22.55 -10.76 -5.68
CA ASP A 209 22.86 -10.74 -7.10
C ASP A 209 21.63 -11.16 -7.94
N PHE A 210 20.96 -12.22 -7.53
CA PHE A 210 19.72 -12.66 -8.18
C PHE A 210 18.62 -11.58 -8.13
N CYS A 211 18.36 -11.02 -6.96
CA CYS A 211 17.34 -9.97 -6.82
C CYS A 211 17.69 -8.71 -7.62
N ASN A 212 18.98 -8.36 -7.68
CA ASN A 212 19.44 -7.20 -8.46
C ASN A 212 19.32 -7.44 -9.98
N LYS A 213 19.43 -8.68 -10.42
CA LYS A 213 19.30 -9.04 -11.83
C LYS A 213 17.84 -9.24 -12.24
N GLU A 214 17.07 -9.98 -11.46
CA GLU A 214 15.78 -10.53 -11.89
C GLU A 214 14.55 -9.84 -11.25
N CYS A 215 14.68 -9.28 -10.03
CA CYS A 215 13.54 -8.70 -9.32
C CYS A 215 13.37 -7.21 -9.64
N HIS A 216 12.16 -6.86 -10.10
CA HIS A 216 11.76 -5.47 -10.28
C HIS A 216 11.66 -4.74 -8.95
N ASN A 217 11.19 -5.42 -7.92
CA ASN A 217 11.04 -4.90 -6.57
C ASN A 217 11.45 -5.94 -5.52
N VAL A 218 11.89 -5.46 -4.35
CA VAL A 218 12.16 -6.31 -3.17
C VAL A 218 11.57 -5.65 -1.93
N VAL A 219 10.87 -6.43 -1.13
CA VAL A 219 10.29 -5.98 0.14
C VAL A 219 11.08 -6.59 1.29
N LEU A 220 11.76 -5.75 2.05
CA LEU A 220 12.57 -6.09 3.21
C LEU A 220 11.75 -5.88 4.48
N SER A 221 11.50 -6.94 5.24
CA SER A 221 10.63 -6.89 6.41
C SER A 221 11.39 -6.43 7.65
N LEU A 222 11.23 -5.15 8.02
CA LEU A 222 11.80 -4.54 9.23
C LEU A 222 10.74 -3.70 9.93
N ASP A 223 10.47 -3.95 11.22
CA ASP A 223 9.41 -3.25 11.96
C ASP A 223 9.88 -1.92 12.59
N GLY A 224 11.11 -1.51 12.35
CA GLY A 224 11.69 -0.28 12.89
C GLY A 224 12.81 -0.57 13.90
N ARG A 225 12.82 0.15 15.04
CA ARG A 225 13.84 0.02 16.09
C ARG A 225 13.96 -1.42 16.60
N LYS A 226 15.13 -1.77 17.09
CA LYS A 226 15.44 -3.14 17.56
C LYS A 226 14.42 -3.68 18.57
N GLU A 227 14.08 -2.91 19.57
CA GLU A 227 13.13 -3.32 20.61
C GLU A 227 11.73 -3.57 20.06
N VAL A 228 11.31 -2.84 19.01
CA VAL A 228 10.03 -3.03 18.33
C VAL A 228 10.08 -4.30 17.47
N HIS A 229 11.14 -4.44 16.67
CA HIS A 229 11.34 -5.59 15.79
C HIS A 229 11.46 -6.89 16.56
N ASP A 230 12.35 -6.96 17.56
CA ASP A 230 12.66 -8.16 18.32
C ASP A 230 11.55 -8.54 19.31
N ARG A 231 10.60 -7.64 19.56
CA ARG A 231 9.40 -7.98 20.34
C ARG A 231 8.58 -9.07 19.65
N PHE A 232 8.47 -9.01 18.32
CA PHE A 232 7.59 -9.85 17.55
C PHE A 232 8.30 -10.83 16.62
N ARG A 233 9.40 -10.42 15.97
CA ARG A 233 10.09 -11.21 14.95
C ARG A 233 11.24 -12.00 15.55
N LYS A 234 10.86 -13.07 16.24
CA LYS A 234 11.80 -13.99 16.88
C LYS A 234 11.99 -15.26 16.06
N ASP A 235 13.13 -15.91 16.25
CA ASP A 235 13.34 -17.28 15.81
C ASP A 235 12.57 -18.30 16.69
N TYR A 236 12.68 -19.57 16.38
CA TYR A 236 12.05 -20.64 17.17
C TYR A 236 12.70 -20.88 18.53
N ALA A 237 13.91 -20.36 18.76
CA ALA A 237 14.59 -20.38 20.07
C ALA A 237 14.22 -19.15 20.93
N GLY A 238 13.45 -18.20 20.38
CA GLY A 238 13.02 -17.00 21.10
C GLY A 238 13.99 -15.81 20.98
N HIS A 239 15.05 -15.92 20.17
CA HIS A 239 15.98 -14.82 19.93
C HIS A 239 15.40 -13.83 18.92
N GLY A 240 15.66 -12.53 19.11
CA GLY A 240 15.32 -11.48 18.15
C GLY A 240 16.13 -11.63 16.86
N SER A 241 15.55 -11.19 15.75
CA SER A 241 16.21 -11.31 14.43
C SER A 241 16.86 -10.02 13.95
N TYR A 242 16.71 -8.90 14.65
CA TYR A 242 17.18 -7.58 14.23
C TYR A 242 18.68 -7.56 13.92
N ASP A 243 19.52 -8.00 14.86
CA ASP A 243 20.98 -7.97 14.70
C ASP A 243 21.48 -8.88 13.56
N ALA A 244 20.72 -9.92 13.24
CA ALA A 244 21.04 -10.83 12.14
C ALA A 244 20.68 -10.26 10.77
N ILE A 245 19.61 -9.44 10.67
CA ILE A 245 19.10 -9.00 9.37
C ILE A 245 19.56 -7.59 8.97
N VAL A 246 19.72 -6.66 9.92
CA VAL A 246 20.04 -5.27 9.59
C VAL A 246 21.34 -5.12 8.81
N PRO A 247 22.46 -5.77 9.17
CA PRO A 247 23.69 -5.70 8.36
C PRO A 247 23.47 -6.22 6.93
N LYS A 248 22.65 -7.26 6.75
CA LYS A 248 22.31 -7.82 5.44
C LYS A 248 21.44 -6.87 4.63
N PHE A 249 20.49 -6.18 5.26
CA PHE A 249 19.66 -5.17 4.60
C PHE A 249 20.50 -3.97 4.15
N GLN A 250 21.41 -3.51 4.99
CA GLN A 250 22.34 -2.43 4.63
C GLN A 250 23.20 -2.80 3.42
N GLU A 251 23.77 -4.01 3.40
CA GLU A 251 24.55 -4.50 2.26
C GLU A 251 23.65 -4.68 1.02
N PHE A 252 22.44 -5.22 1.19
CA PHE A 252 21.46 -5.36 0.12
C PHE A 252 21.15 -4.00 -0.52
N VAL A 253 20.77 -3.00 0.29
CA VAL A 253 20.39 -1.66 -0.19
C VAL A 253 21.58 -0.99 -0.89
N LYS A 254 22.78 -1.10 -0.32
CA LYS A 254 24.01 -0.57 -0.93
C LYS A 254 24.27 -1.17 -2.32
N LYS A 255 24.12 -2.49 -2.48
CA LYS A 255 24.30 -3.17 -3.78
C LYS A 255 23.12 -2.99 -4.72
N ARG A 256 21.93 -2.67 -4.19
CA ARG A 256 20.73 -2.41 -4.96
C ARG A 256 20.79 -1.07 -5.69
N GLY A 257 21.41 -0.04 -5.11
CA GLY A 257 21.49 1.31 -5.66
C GLY A 257 20.09 1.91 -5.90
N ASP A 258 19.87 2.48 -7.09
CA ASP A 258 18.61 3.17 -7.44
C ASP A 258 17.46 2.22 -7.84
N LYS A 259 17.63 0.91 -7.73
CA LYS A 259 16.57 -0.05 -8.05
C LYS A 259 15.54 -0.10 -6.93
N ASN A 260 14.28 -0.37 -7.29
CA ASN A 260 13.16 -0.38 -6.35
C ASN A 260 13.33 -1.39 -5.22
N TYR A 261 13.11 -0.93 -4.00
CA TYR A 261 12.92 -1.76 -2.80
C TYR A 261 12.01 -1.02 -1.81
N TYR A 262 11.43 -1.75 -0.89
CA TYR A 262 10.65 -1.20 0.22
C TYR A 262 11.11 -1.80 1.55
N MET A 263 11.27 -0.95 2.56
CA MET A 263 11.26 -1.38 3.95
C MET A 263 9.80 -1.49 4.40
N ARG A 264 9.40 -2.64 4.96
CA ARG A 264 8.03 -2.89 5.38
C ARG A 264 7.99 -3.26 6.85
N GLY A 265 7.40 -2.39 7.65
CA GLY A 265 7.16 -2.60 9.08
C GLY A 265 5.69 -2.89 9.39
N THR A 266 5.44 -3.58 10.50
CA THR A 266 4.11 -3.82 11.03
C THR A 266 3.83 -2.84 12.17
N TYR A 267 2.81 -2.00 11.99
CA TYR A 267 2.31 -1.12 13.02
C TYR A 267 1.34 -1.86 13.93
N THR A 268 1.50 -1.69 15.23
CA THR A 268 0.67 -2.31 16.26
C THR A 268 0.38 -1.32 17.38
N HIS A 269 -0.53 -1.64 18.31
CA HIS A 269 -0.77 -0.82 19.49
C HIS A 269 0.43 -0.75 20.47
N TYR A 270 1.48 -1.54 20.25
CA TYR A 270 2.72 -1.51 21.04
C TYR A 270 3.78 -0.56 20.50
N ASN A 271 3.61 -0.04 19.28
CA ASN A 271 4.50 0.94 18.67
C ASN A 271 3.70 2.11 18.07
N THR A 272 2.84 2.71 18.91
CA THR A 272 2.01 3.88 18.53
C THR A 272 2.84 5.12 18.22
N ASP A 273 4.09 5.16 18.65
CA ASP A 273 5.12 6.14 18.30
C ASP A 273 5.87 5.78 17.01
N PHE A 274 5.20 5.12 16.06
CA PHE A 274 5.77 4.54 14.84
C PHE A 274 6.58 5.53 13.98
N THR A 275 6.39 6.82 14.16
CA THR A 275 7.21 7.86 13.51
C THR A 275 8.69 7.67 13.82
N ASN A 276 9.03 7.26 15.06
CA ASN A 276 10.39 6.94 15.46
C ASN A 276 10.94 5.71 14.73
N ASP A 277 10.06 4.74 14.42
CA ASP A 277 10.43 3.56 13.64
C ASP A 277 10.68 3.90 12.17
N ILE A 278 9.89 4.82 11.59
CA ILE A 278 10.10 5.31 10.23
C ILE A 278 11.44 6.05 10.11
N PHE A 279 11.73 6.95 11.03
CA PHE A 279 13.02 7.67 11.02
C PHE A 279 14.22 6.76 11.29
N HIS A 280 14.00 5.66 12.00
CA HIS A 280 15.04 4.66 12.24
C HIS A 280 15.37 3.84 10.97
N MET A 281 14.36 3.52 10.18
CA MET A 281 14.52 2.78 8.92
C MET A 281 15.14 3.63 7.81
#